data_ee838ba4285249759f10df5babc57285
#
_entry.id   ee838ba4285249759f10df5babc57285
#
_cell.length_a   1.000
_cell.length_b   1.000
_cell.length_c   1.000
_cell.angle_alpha   90.00
_cell.angle_beta   90.00
_cell.angle_gamma   90.00
#
_symmetry.space_group_name_H-M   'P 1'
#
loop_
_entity.id
_entity.type
_entity.pdbx_description
1 polymer ?
#
loop_
_entity_poly.entity_id
_entity_poly.type
_entity_poly.pdbx_seq_one_letter_code
_entity_poly.pdbx_strand_id
1 'polypeptide(L)'
;MTGADREPAMELELRFFATFREAVGRKTIKREFDADATVGDVLGAIESEFPELVGELLDDGGDIQPQLSVLKNGREVVHLEGTETDLEDDDRVSVFPPVAGG
;
A
#
# COMPACT_ATOMS: atom_id res chain seq x y z
N MET A 1 25.21 -19.67 1.19
CA MET A 1 24.74 -19.13 1.27
C MET A 1 24.32 -18.22 1.43
N THR A 2 24.33 -18.10 1.34
CA THR A 2 23.83 -17.45 1.69
C THR A 2 23.28 -16.27 1.61
N GLY A 3 23.02 -15.62 2.35
CA GLY A 3 22.48 -14.31 2.43
C GLY A 3 22.84 -13.41 1.30
N ALA A 4 23.92 -13.68 0.73
CA ALA A 4 24.39 -12.86 -0.38
C ALA A 4 23.46 -12.90 -1.57
N ASP A 5 22.61 -13.88 -1.62
CA ASP A 5 21.70 -14.03 -2.75
C ASP A 5 20.39 -13.31 -2.57
N ARG A 6 20.24 -12.64 -1.43
CA ARG A 6 18.98 -11.96 -1.22
C ARG A 6 18.81 -10.81 -2.18
N GLU A 7 17.61 -10.73 -2.70
CA GLU A 7 17.25 -9.60 -3.54
C GLU A 7 17.38 -8.31 -2.78
N PRO A 8 17.75 -7.23 -3.44
CA PRO A 8 17.67 -5.94 -2.77
C PRO A 8 16.26 -5.73 -2.25
N ALA A 9 16.18 -5.19 -1.06
CA ALA A 9 14.89 -4.89 -0.45
C ALA A 9 14.75 -3.39 -0.35
N MET A 10 13.50 -2.94 -0.37
CA MET A 10 13.22 -1.52 -0.18
C MET A 10 12.38 -1.36 1.06
N GLU A 11 12.58 -0.26 1.76
CA GLU A 11 11.76 0.07 2.90
C GLU A 11 10.78 1.15 2.47
N LEU A 12 9.50 0.91 2.73
CA LEU A 12 8.45 1.85 2.34
C LEU A 12 7.79 2.40 3.58
N GLU A 13 7.36 3.65 3.50
CA GLU A 13 6.60 4.28 4.54
C GLU A 13 5.14 4.21 4.12
N LEU A 14 4.32 3.56 4.95
CA LEU A 14 2.91 3.37 4.66
C LEU A 14 2.12 4.24 5.60
N ARG A 15 1.25 5.08 5.06
CA ARG A 15 0.45 6.00 5.85
C ARG A 15 -1.02 5.70 5.71
N PHE A 16 -1.72 5.76 6.84
CA PHE A 16 -3.13 5.43 6.89
C PHE A 16 -3.89 6.58 7.53
N PHE A 17 -5.10 6.80 7.06
CA PHE A 17 -5.90 7.94 7.50
C PHE A 17 -7.29 7.47 7.89
N ALA A 18 -7.92 8.23 8.77
CA ALA A 18 -9.31 8.01 9.19
C ALA A 18 -9.53 6.58 9.68
N THR A 19 -10.54 5.88 9.17
CA THR A 19 -10.86 4.54 9.64
C THR A 19 -9.74 3.55 9.39
N PHE A 20 -8.95 3.75 8.34
CA PHE A 20 -7.82 2.86 8.08
C PHE A 20 -6.75 3.04 9.15
N ARG A 21 -6.53 4.26 9.57
CA ARG A 21 -5.59 4.51 10.65
C ARG A 21 -6.02 3.80 11.92
N GLU A 22 -7.33 3.77 12.18
CA GLU A 22 -7.84 3.08 13.35
C GLU A 22 -7.66 1.58 13.24
N ALA A 23 -7.86 1.02 12.05
CA ALA A 23 -7.70 -0.41 11.85
C ALA A 23 -6.25 -0.85 12.02
N VAL A 24 -5.31 -0.02 11.57
CA VAL A 24 -3.89 -0.33 11.66
C VAL A 24 -3.36 -0.02 13.06
N GLY A 25 -3.95 0.97 13.73
CA GLY A 25 -3.52 1.39 15.05
C GLY A 25 -2.44 2.45 15.04
N ARG A 26 -2.00 2.88 13.87
CA ARG A 26 -0.96 3.90 13.73
C ARG A 26 -1.18 4.65 12.44
N LYS A 27 -0.73 5.88 12.41
CA LYS A 27 -0.80 6.67 11.20
C LYS A 27 0.25 6.23 10.18
N THR A 28 1.43 5.87 10.65
CA THR A 28 2.55 5.55 9.78
C THR A 28 3.22 4.28 10.26
N ILE A 29 3.46 3.38 9.34
CA ILE A 29 4.28 2.19 9.62
C ILE A 29 5.31 2.07 8.52
N LYS A 30 6.38 1.35 8.79
CA LYS A 30 7.40 1.07 7.80
C LYS A 30 7.46 -0.43 7.58
N ARG A 31 7.58 -0.82 6.34
CA ARG A 31 7.65 -2.24 5.98
C ARG A 31 8.63 -2.42 4.86
N GLU A 32 9.27 -3.56 4.86
CA GLU A 32 10.25 -3.92 3.85
C GLU A 32 9.58 -4.79 2.80
N PHE A 33 9.88 -4.53 1.54
CA PHE A 33 9.34 -5.27 0.43
C PHE A 33 10.45 -5.59 -0.56
N ASP A 34 10.22 -6.57 -1.42
CA ASP A 34 11.15 -6.85 -2.50
C ASP A 34 11.26 -5.64 -3.41
N ALA A 35 12.43 -5.50 -4.02
CA ALA A 35 12.69 -4.31 -4.83
C ALA A 35 11.76 -4.20 -6.04
N ASP A 36 11.15 -5.31 -6.46
CA ASP A 36 10.25 -5.29 -7.61
C ASP A 36 8.77 -5.26 -7.21
N ALA A 37 8.47 -5.04 -5.93
CA ALA A 37 7.07 -4.99 -5.50
C ALA A 37 6.38 -3.75 -6.08
N THR A 38 5.12 -3.91 -6.40
CA THR A 38 4.30 -2.83 -6.92
C THR A 38 3.31 -2.38 -5.85
N VAL A 39 2.58 -1.31 -6.17
CA VAL A 39 1.54 -0.82 -5.25
C VAL A 39 0.54 -1.93 -4.93
N GLY A 40 0.16 -2.74 -5.94
CA GLY A 40 -0.77 -3.84 -5.68
C GLY A 40 -0.21 -4.84 -4.69
N ASP A 41 1.08 -5.15 -4.80
CA ASP A 41 1.71 -6.08 -3.86
C ASP A 41 1.68 -5.52 -2.45
N VAL A 42 1.93 -4.22 -2.32
CA VAL A 42 1.92 -3.57 -1.01
C VAL A 42 0.53 -3.60 -0.41
N LEU A 43 -0.49 -3.26 -1.20
CA LEU A 43 -1.86 -3.26 -0.68
C LEU A 43 -2.31 -4.65 -0.27
N GLY A 44 -1.93 -5.66 -1.05
CA GLY A 44 -2.24 -7.04 -0.69
C GLY A 44 -1.59 -7.46 0.61
N ALA A 45 -0.34 -7.04 0.81
CA ALA A 45 0.37 -7.35 2.05
C ALA A 45 -0.28 -6.66 3.25
N ILE A 46 -0.74 -5.41 3.05
CA ILE A 46 -1.43 -4.71 4.12
C ILE A 46 -2.71 -5.44 4.50
N GLU A 47 -3.48 -5.90 3.53
CA GLU A 47 -4.69 -6.64 3.82
C GLU A 47 -4.39 -7.93 4.58
N SER A 48 -3.27 -8.58 4.24
CA SER A 48 -2.88 -9.80 4.93
C SER A 48 -2.46 -9.52 6.37
N GLU A 49 -1.80 -8.41 6.59
CA GLU A 49 -1.31 -8.08 7.92
C GLU A 49 -2.42 -7.56 8.82
N PHE A 50 -3.39 -6.85 8.26
CA PHE A 50 -4.46 -6.23 9.04
C PHE A 50 -5.80 -6.76 8.55
N PRO A 51 -6.30 -7.83 9.18
CA PRO A 51 -7.53 -8.48 8.70
C PRO A 51 -8.73 -7.54 8.57
N GLU A 52 -8.77 -6.46 9.34
CA GLU A 52 -9.87 -5.51 9.25
C GLU A 52 -9.88 -4.77 7.92
N LEU A 53 -8.80 -4.84 7.18
CA LEU A 53 -8.71 -4.15 5.90
C LEU A 53 -8.96 -5.07 4.71
N VAL A 54 -9.19 -6.35 4.95
CA VAL A 54 -9.43 -7.29 3.86
C VAL A 54 -10.66 -6.86 3.08
N GLY A 55 -10.51 -6.71 1.76
CA GLY A 55 -11.59 -6.27 0.91
C GLY A 55 -11.81 -4.79 0.89
N GLU A 56 -11.07 -4.04 1.74
CA GLU A 56 -11.23 -2.59 1.78
C GLU A 56 -10.28 -1.88 0.83
N LEU A 57 -9.19 -2.51 0.46
CA LEU A 57 -8.17 -1.88 -0.37
C LEU A 57 -8.24 -2.38 -1.81
N LEU A 58 -8.36 -3.68 -1.98
CA LEU A 58 -8.41 -4.29 -3.31
C LEU A 58 -9.76 -4.97 -3.49
N ASP A 59 -10.25 -4.95 -4.72
CA ASP A 59 -11.50 -5.65 -5.03
C ASP A 59 -11.19 -7.10 -5.39
N ASP A 60 -12.22 -7.84 -5.76
CA ASP A 60 -12.07 -9.27 -6.05
C ASP A 60 -11.16 -9.54 -7.23
N GLY A 61 -11.02 -8.58 -8.12
CA GLY A 61 -10.15 -8.73 -9.28
C GLY A 61 -8.72 -8.31 -9.02
N GLY A 62 -8.43 -7.84 -7.81
CA GLY A 62 -7.09 -7.40 -7.48
C GLY A 62 -6.81 -5.96 -7.81
N ASP A 63 -7.83 -5.21 -8.19
CA ASP A 63 -7.66 -3.79 -8.49
C ASP A 63 -8.00 -2.95 -7.25
N ILE A 64 -7.48 -1.72 -7.24
CA ILE A 64 -7.76 -0.81 -6.15
C ILE A 64 -9.25 -0.50 -6.13
N GLN A 65 -9.86 -0.55 -4.94
CA GLN A 65 -11.27 -0.19 -4.79
C GLN A 65 -11.48 1.21 -5.37
N PRO A 66 -12.51 1.40 -6.20
CA PRO A 66 -12.63 2.66 -6.95
C PRO A 66 -12.81 3.89 -6.09
N GLN A 67 -13.35 3.75 -4.88
CA GLN A 67 -13.57 4.90 -4.02
C GLN A 67 -12.36 5.22 -3.15
N LEU A 68 -11.31 4.44 -3.27
CA LEU A 68 -10.11 4.60 -2.47
C LEU A 68 -9.15 5.58 -3.12
N SER A 69 -8.41 6.33 -2.31
CA SER A 69 -7.31 7.13 -2.82
C SER A 69 -6.01 6.54 -2.32
N VAL A 70 -5.13 6.19 -3.24
CA VAL A 70 -3.80 5.68 -2.91
C VAL A 70 -2.81 6.58 -3.59
N LEU A 71 -1.89 7.14 -2.80
CA LEU A 71 -0.93 8.11 -3.32
C LEU A 71 0.48 7.58 -3.14
N LYS A 72 1.28 7.73 -4.18
CA LYS A 72 2.71 7.45 -4.11
C LYS A 72 3.42 8.80 -4.08
N ASN A 73 4.03 9.13 -2.94
CA ASN A 73 4.72 10.41 -2.77
C ASN A 73 3.84 11.60 -3.17
N GLY A 74 2.56 11.50 -2.83
CA GLY A 74 1.63 12.57 -3.10
C GLY A 74 0.93 12.51 -4.43
N ARG A 75 1.18 11.49 -5.23
CA ARG A 75 0.55 11.35 -6.54
C ARG A 75 -0.42 10.19 -6.56
N GLU A 76 -1.62 10.43 -7.05
CA GLU A 76 -2.61 9.38 -7.17
C GLU A 76 -2.12 8.29 -8.09
N VAL A 77 -2.06 7.05 -7.60
CA VAL A 77 -1.53 5.96 -8.41
C VAL A 77 -2.44 5.62 -9.58
N VAL A 78 -3.74 5.97 -9.51
CA VAL A 78 -4.61 5.73 -10.66
C VAL A 78 -4.19 6.55 -11.87
N HIS A 79 -3.48 7.65 -11.63
CA HIS A 79 -2.94 8.46 -12.72
C HIS A 79 -1.54 8.03 -13.12
N LEU A 80 -1.02 7.01 -12.47
CA LEU A 80 0.24 6.38 -12.82
C LEU A 80 -0.10 5.05 -13.46
N GLU A 81 0.23 3.95 -12.80
CA GLU A 81 -0.07 2.64 -13.34
C GLU A 81 -0.93 1.80 -12.40
N GLY A 82 -1.66 2.46 -11.51
CA GLY A 82 -2.55 1.74 -10.61
C GLY A 82 -1.80 0.73 -9.76
N THR A 83 -2.29 -0.49 -9.70
CA THR A 83 -1.63 -1.54 -8.92
C THR A 83 -0.28 -1.92 -9.49
N GLU A 84 -0.01 -1.60 -10.75
CA GLU A 84 1.27 -1.92 -11.39
C GLU A 84 2.32 -0.84 -11.16
N THR A 85 1.99 0.21 -10.43
CA THR A 85 2.93 1.29 -10.19
C THR A 85 4.15 0.77 -9.43
N ASP A 86 5.33 1.03 -9.97
CA ASP A 86 6.58 0.64 -9.34
C ASP A 86 6.89 1.51 -8.14
N LEU A 87 7.65 0.96 -7.22
CA LEU A 87 8.03 1.66 -6.00
C LEU A 87 9.54 1.58 -5.82
N GLU A 88 10.08 2.53 -5.07
CA GLU A 88 11.51 2.59 -4.78
C GLU A 88 11.71 2.73 -3.28
N ASP A 89 12.94 2.46 -2.85
CA ASP A 89 13.28 2.59 -1.45
C ASP A 89 12.93 3.99 -0.95
N ASP A 90 12.37 4.04 0.24
CA ASP A 90 11.95 5.28 0.91
C ASP A 90 10.71 5.94 0.31
N ASP A 91 10.05 5.31 -0.65
CA ASP A 91 8.80 5.84 -1.15
C ASP A 91 7.74 5.81 -0.07
N ARG A 92 6.80 6.73 -0.18
CA ARG A 92 5.68 6.82 0.75
C ARG A 92 4.39 6.45 0.02
N VAL A 93 3.66 5.52 0.59
CA VAL A 93 2.36 5.12 0.06
C VAL A 93 1.32 5.54 1.08
N SER A 94 0.43 6.43 0.69
CA SER A 94 -0.63 6.94 1.56
C SER A 94 -1.96 6.37 1.11
N VAL A 95 -2.74 5.87 2.06
CA VAL A 95 -4.00 5.19 1.76
C VAL A 95 -5.12 5.91 2.49
N PHE A 96 -6.08 6.41 1.72
CA PHE A 96 -7.21 7.17 2.25
C PHE A 96 -8.49 6.40 1.98
N PRO A 97 -9.33 6.18 3.01
CA PRO A 97 -10.62 5.55 2.77
C PRO A 97 -11.56 6.50 2.04
N PRO A 98 -12.67 5.98 1.52
CA PRO A 98 -13.65 6.85 0.89
C PRO A 98 -14.20 7.85 1.89
N VAL A 99 -14.55 9.04 1.39
CA VAL A 99 -15.11 10.08 2.23
C VAL A 99 -16.58 9.81 2.41
N ALA A 100 -16.99 9.59 3.65
CA ALA A 100 -18.39 9.31 3.96
C ALA A 100 -19.23 10.58 3.79
N GLY A 101 -20.38 10.40 3.24
CA GLY A 101 -21.32 11.48 3.11
C GLY A 101 -20.93 12.52 2.10
N GLY A 102 -19.97 12.17 1.28
CA GLY A 102 -19.36 13.00 0.24
C GLY A 102 -20.17 14.10 -0.21
#